data_3667f7de123b1331b83cfd8fc8b2f0fd
#
_entry.id   3667f7de123b1331b83cfd8fc8b2f0fd
#
_cell.length_a   1.000
_cell.length_b   1.000
_cell.length_c   1.000
_cell.angle_alpha   90.00
_cell.angle_beta   90.00
_cell.angle_gamma   90.00
#
_symmetry.space_group_name_H-M   'P 1'
#
loop_
_entity.id
_entity.type
_entity.pdbx_description
1 polymer ?
#
loop_
_entity_poly.entity_id
_entity_poly.type
_entity_poly.pdbx_seq_one_letter_code
_entity_poly.pdbx_strand_id
1 'polypeptide(L)'
;VSSAVTPLEIDIRPLEAGDLDAVVELSLRAWAPVFASVQQVLGDAIFLRLHPDWRATQAEAVRSSCRDEERDAFVAVAHGRPVGFVTIALNAFHRGMGAIDIIGVDPDYQRRGVGSRLTEFSVDHMRRRGMDIAVVETGGDPGHAPARAVYDAAGFTLLPVARYFRLLR
;
A
#
# COMPACT_ATOMS: atom_id res chain seq x y z
N VAL A 1 17.79 11.94 31.36
CA VAL A 1 17.24 10.58 31.39
C VAL A 1 16.65 10.34 30.01
N SER A 2 17.43 9.68 29.12
CA SER A 2 16.98 9.30 27.77
C SER A 2 16.01 8.13 27.93
N SER A 3 14.72 8.39 27.77
CA SER A 3 13.74 7.32 27.65
C SER A 3 14.03 6.57 26.34
N ALA A 4 14.62 5.39 26.45
CA ALA A 4 14.75 4.47 25.33
C ALA A 4 13.33 4.15 24.84
N VAL A 5 12.96 4.65 23.68
CA VAL A 5 11.71 4.28 23.01
C VAL A 5 11.83 2.79 22.67
N THR A 6 11.09 1.95 23.37
CA THR A 6 11.03 0.52 23.05
C THR A 6 10.59 0.38 21.58
N PRO A 7 11.34 -0.36 20.75
CA PRO A 7 10.94 -0.59 19.36
C PRO A 7 9.53 -1.19 19.32
N LEU A 8 8.71 -0.72 18.37
CA LEU A 8 7.37 -1.26 18.16
C LEU A 8 7.51 -2.72 17.74
N GLU A 9 6.99 -3.63 18.54
CA GLU A 9 6.90 -5.03 18.20
C GLU A 9 5.79 -5.22 17.16
N ILE A 10 6.16 -5.74 15.99
CA ILE A 10 5.26 -5.95 14.87
C ILE A 10 5.39 -7.41 14.45
N ASP A 11 4.28 -8.12 14.42
CA ASP A 11 4.15 -9.44 13.82
C ASP A 11 3.48 -9.33 12.45
N ILE A 12 4.02 -10.03 11.45
CA ILE A 12 3.44 -10.10 10.11
C ILE A 12 2.96 -11.53 9.86
N ARG A 13 1.66 -11.68 9.69
CA ARG A 13 1.01 -12.97 9.49
C ARG A 13 0.01 -12.93 8.31
N PRO A 14 -0.41 -14.07 7.77
CA PRO A 14 -1.51 -14.10 6.81
C PRO A 14 -2.75 -13.38 7.34
N LEU A 15 -3.45 -12.70 6.43
CA LEU A 15 -4.72 -12.04 6.74
C LEU A 15 -5.79 -13.08 7.03
N GLU A 16 -6.52 -12.91 8.11
CA GLU A 16 -7.67 -13.71 8.48
C GLU A 16 -8.98 -12.96 8.18
N ALA A 17 -10.07 -13.68 8.01
CA ALA A 17 -11.36 -13.06 7.69
C ALA A 17 -11.80 -11.99 8.70
N GLY A 18 -11.44 -12.17 9.98
CA GLY A 18 -11.74 -11.21 11.05
C GLY A 18 -10.94 -9.91 11.00
N ASP A 19 -9.84 -9.85 10.23
CA ASP A 19 -9.02 -8.65 10.08
C ASP A 19 -9.59 -7.67 9.04
N LEU A 20 -10.44 -8.14 8.14
CA LEU A 20 -10.78 -7.43 6.91
C LEU A 20 -11.40 -6.05 7.15
N ASP A 21 -12.31 -5.93 8.10
CA ASP A 21 -12.96 -4.65 8.39
C ASP A 21 -11.98 -3.64 8.97
N ALA A 22 -11.09 -4.06 9.86
CA ALA A 22 -10.03 -3.21 10.40
C ALA A 22 -9.03 -2.78 9.31
N VAL A 23 -8.68 -3.68 8.39
CA VAL A 23 -7.81 -3.40 7.23
C VAL A 23 -8.46 -2.39 6.28
N VAL A 24 -9.75 -2.52 6.00
CA VAL A 24 -10.49 -1.53 5.18
C VAL A 24 -10.52 -0.18 5.87
N GLU A 25 -10.82 -0.12 7.15
CA GLU A 25 -10.87 1.14 7.90
C GLU A 25 -9.50 1.84 7.93
N LEU A 26 -8.42 1.13 8.26
CA LEU A 26 -7.08 1.72 8.24
C LEU A 26 -6.68 2.19 6.83
N SER A 27 -7.10 1.48 5.77
CA SER A 27 -6.81 1.88 4.41
C SER A 27 -7.48 3.21 4.06
N LEU A 28 -8.75 3.41 4.39
CA LEU A 28 -9.45 4.67 4.15
C LEU A 28 -8.79 5.85 4.84
N ARG A 29 -8.28 5.65 6.06
CA ARG A 29 -7.51 6.66 6.80
C ARG A 29 -6.15 6.93 6.14
N ALA A 30 -5.45 5.88 5.71
CA ALA A 30 -4.13 6.00 5.07
C ALA A 30 -4.20 6.69 3.70
N TRP A 31 -5.25 6.44 2.91
CA TRP A 31 -5.42 7.01 1.57
C TRP A 31 -6.05 8.40 1.54
N ALA A 32 -6.69 8.86 2.63
CA ALA A 32 -7.30 10.19 2.67
C ALA A 32 -6.33 11.32 2.25
N PRO A 33 -5.10 11.43 2.78
CA PRO A 33 -4.15 12.46 2.35
C PRO A 33 -3.67 12.25 0.90
N VAL A 34 -3.62 11.01 0.41
CA VAL A 34 -3.25 10.69 -0.96
C VAL A 34 -4.30 11.20 -1.94
N PHE A 35 -5.59 10.91 -1.71
CA PHE A 35 -6.67 11.43 -2.56
C PHE A 35 -6.78 12.95 -2.51
N ALA A 36 -6.53 13.56 -1.34
CA ALA A 36 -6.45 15.02 -1.24
C ALA A 36 -5.30 15.59 -2.10
N SER A 37 -4.14 14.96 -2.11
CA SER A 37 -3.00 15.33 -2.96
C SER A 37 -3.33 15.19 -4.45
N VAL A 38 -3.93 14.07 -4.86
CA VAL A 38 -4.34 13.84 -6.25
C VAL A 38 -5.38 14.88 -6.70
N GLN A 39 -6.33 15.24 -5.83
CA GLN A 39 -7.30 16.29 -6.11
C GLN A 39 -6.64 17.64 -6.31
N GLN A 40 -5.64 18.00 -5.49
CA GLN A 40 -4.88 19.24 -5.66
C GLN A 40 -4.13 19.28 -7.01
N VAL A 41 -3.56 18.16 -7.44
CA VAL A 41 -2.82 18.08 -8.70
C VAL A 41 -3.74 18.14 -9.92
N LEU A 42 -4.87 17.40 -9.90
CA LEU A 42 -5.78 17.28 -11.04
C LEU A 42 -6.83 18.39 -11.12
N GLY A 43 -7.11 19.06 -10.00
CA GLY A 43 -8.26 19.95 -9.82
C GLY A 43 -9.58 19.20 -9.71
N ASP A 44 -10.58 19.86 -9.11
CA ASP A 44 -11.88 19.24 -8.78
C ASP A 44 -12.59 18.66 -10.00
N ALA A 45 -12.53 19.37 -11.13
CA ALA A 45 -13.28 18.98 -12.33
C ALA A 45 -12.83 17.64 -12.92
N ILE A 46 -11.55 17.32 -12.89
CA ILE A 46 -11.01 16.01 -13.30
C ILE A 46 -11.16 14.99 -12.17
N PHE A 47 -10.76 15.38 -10.95
CA PHE A 47 -10.76 14.49 -9.80
C PHE A 47 -12.15 13.89 -9.52
N LEU A 48 -13.21 14.71 -9.45
CA LEU A 48 -14.56 14.23 -9.15
C LEU A 48 -15.16 13.34 -10.25
N ARG A 49 -14.67 13.43 -11.48
CA ARG A 49 -15.06 12.50 -12.56
C ARG A 49 -14.37 11.15 -12.43
N LEU A 50 -13.12 11.14 -11.98
CA LEU A 50 -12.34 9.91 -11.81
C LEU A 50 -12.70 9.20 -10.49
N HIS A 51 -12.98 9.97 -9.45
CA HIS A 51 -13.16 9.52 -8.08
C HIS A 51 -14.41 10.12 -7.44
N PRO A 52 -15.63 9.87 -7.97
CA PRO A 52 -16.87 10.46 -7.44
C PRO A 52 -17.14 10.03 -6.00
N ASP A 53 -16.79 8.81 -5.65
CA ASP A 53 -16.79 8.27 -4.28
C ASP A 53 -15.53 7.42 -4.08
N TRP A 54 -14.40 8.08 -3.86
CA TRP A 54 -13.15 7.39 -3.68
C TRP A 54 -13.14 6.46 -2.45
N ARG A 55 -13.91 6.80 -1.41
CA ARG A 55 -13.97 5.98 -0.19
C ARG A 55 -14.60 4.63 -0.45
N ALA A 56 -15.75 4.61 -1.12
CA ALA A 56 -16.41 3.38 -1.50
C ALA A 56 -15.54 2.56 -2.46
N THR A 57 -14.95 3.21 -3.48
CA THR A 57 -14.08 2.55 -4.45
C THR A 57 -12.83 1.96 -3.78
N GLN A 58 -12.19 2.70 -2.88
CA GLN A 58 -11.01 2.21 -2.16
C GLN A 58 -11.37 1.05 -1.21
N ALA A 59 -12.47 1.16 -0.47
CA ALA A 59 -12.92 0.10 0.40
C ALA A 59 -13.17 -1.21 -0.36
N GLU A 60 -13.81 -1.12 -1.53
CA GLU A 60 -14.09 -2.29 -2.37
C GLU A 60 -12.80 -2.85 -3.00
N ALA A 61 -11.89 -1.99 -3.47
CA ALA A 61 -10.61 -2.42 -4.01
C ALA A 61 -9.81 -3.23 -2.96
N VAL A 62 -9.76 -2.75 -1.72
CA VAL A 62 -9.06 -3.45 -0.62
C VAL A 62 -9.75 -4.77 -0.30
N ARG A 63 -11.09 -4.80 -0.18
CA ARG A 63 -11.83 -6.05 0.08
C ARG A 63 -11.61 -7.08 -1.02
N SER A 64 -11.70 -6.64 -2.26
CA SER A 64 -11.50 -7.50 -3.44
C SER A 64 -10.09 -8.07 -3.46
N SER A 65 -9.07 -7.21 -3.30
CA SER A 65 -7.68 -7.65 -3.32
C SER A 65 -7.35 -8.60 -2.16
N CYS A 66 -7.89 -8.36 -0.95
CA CYS A 66 -7.67 -9.22 0.22
C CYS A 66 -8.39 -10.58 0.13
N ARG A 67 -9.44 -10.69 -0.68
CA ARG A 67 -10.22 -11.94 -0.87
C ARG A 67 -9.85 -12.71 -2.13
N ASP A 68 -9.03 -12.12 -2.97
CA ASP A 68 -8.62 -12.74 -4.22
C ASP A 68 -7.69 -13.92 -3.95
N GLU A 69 -8.10 -15.11 -4.37
CA GLU A 69 -7.33 -16.36 -4.19
C GLU A 69 -6.02 -16.37 -4.98
N GLU A 70 -5.88 -15.50 -5.98
CA GLU A 70 -4.64 -15.33 -6.75
C GLU A 70 -3.66 -14.36 -6.08
N ARG A 71 -4.02 -13.79 -4.93
CA ARG A 71 -3.17 -12.88 -4.14
C ARG A 71 -2.87 -13.43 -2.77
N ASP A 72 -1.65 -13.23 -2.33
CA ASP A 72 -1.25 -13.51 -0.96
C ASP A 72 -1.46 -12.23 -0.12
N ALA A 73 -2.33 -12.27 0.89
CA ALA A 73 -2.65 -11.15 1.75
C ALA A 73 -2.07 -11.33 3.16
N PHE A 74 -1.42 -10.30 3.69
CA PHE A 74 -0.80 -10.29 5.01
C PHE A 74 -1.16 -9.04 5.80
N VAL A 75 -1.15 -9.16 7.13
CA VAL A 75 -1.33 -8.05 8.06
C VAL A 75 -0.11 -7.88 8.96
N ALA A 76 0.24 -6.64 9.23
CA ALA A 76 1.14 -6.27 10.31
C ALA A 76 0.30 -6.00 11.56
N VAL A 77 0.57 -6.72 12.63
CA VAL A 77 -0.15 -6.66 13.89
C VAL A 77 0.74 -6.03 14.96
N ALA A 78 0.22 -5.06 15.69
CA ALA A 78 0.83 -4.51 16.89
C ALA A 78 -0.25 -4.34 17.97
N HIS A 79 0.09 -4.62 19.20
CA HIS A 79 -0.87 -4.58 20.32
C HIS A 79 -2.18 -5.35 20.06
N GLY A 80 -2.07 -6.50 19.36
CA GLY A 80 -3.19 -7.41 19.06
C GLY A 80 -4.16 -6.93 17.97
N ARG A 81 -3.83 -5.89 17.19
CA ARG A 81 -4.68 -5.37 16.11
C ARG A 81 -3.90 -5.10 14.83
N PRO A 82 -4.55 -5.19 13.65
CA PRO A 82 -3.95 -4.78 12.39
C PRO A 82 -3.56 -3.30 12.42
N VAL A 83 -2.30 -3.00 12.07
CA VAL A 83 -1.74 -1.65 11.94
C VAL A 83 -1.18 -1.38 10.56
N GLY A 84 -1.18 -2.39 9.70
CA GLY A 84 -0.82 -2.30 8.30
C GLY A 84 -1.18 -3.59 7.58
N PHE A 85 -1.17 -3.56 6.27
CA PHE A 85 -1.45 -4.73 5.45
C PHE A 85 -0.74 -4.62 4.11
N VAL A 86 -0.62 -5.75 3.43
CA VAL A 86 -0.12 -5.84 2.07
C VAL A 86 -0.81 -6.98 1.33
N THR A 87 -1.10 -6.77 0.05
CA THR A 87 -1.49 -7.83 -0.88
C THR A 87 -0.42 -7.95 -1.96
N ILE A 88 -0.10 -9.20 -2.33
CA ILE A 88 0.99 -9.55 -3.23
C ILE A 88 0.44 -10.43 -4.34
N ALA A 89 0.66 -10.02 -5.59
CA ALA A 89 0.35 -10.81 -6.77
C ALA A 89 1.63 -11.46 -7.31
N LEU A 90 1.60 -12.75 -7.59
CA LEU A 90 2.71 -13.47 -8.21
C LEU A 90 2.49 -13.60 -9.71
N ASN A 91 3.54 -13.47 -10.51
CA ASN A 91 3.48 -13.45 -11.97
C ASN A 91 2.52 -12.38 -12.54
N ALA A 92 2.48 -11.19 -11.90
CA ALA A 92 1.48 -10.16 -12.11
C ALA A 92 1.45 -9.60 -13.55
N PHE A 93 2.59 -9.19 -14.08
CA PHE A 93 2.71 -8.60 -15.42
C PHE A 93 3.40 -9.57 -16.39
N HIS A 94 4.40 -10.29 -15.90
CA HIS A 94 5.17 -11.29 -16.62
C HIS A 94 5.47 -12.46 -15.72
N ARG A 95 5.76 -13.61 -16.30
CA ARG A 95 6.24 -14.76 -15.55
C ARG A 95 7.53 -14.40 -14.81
N GLY A 96 7.61 -14.72 -13.54
CA GLY A 96 8.75 -14.40 -12.68
C GLY A 96 8.73 -13.00 -12.07
N MET A 97 7.68 -12.18 -12.31
CA MET A 97 7.53 -10.86 -11.71
C MET A 97 6.44 -10.86 -10.64
N GLY A 98 6.81 -10.59 -9.40
CA GLY A 98 5.87 -10.38 -8.30
C GLY A 98 5.56 -8.90 -8.10
N ALA A 99 4.33 -8.58 -7.73
CA ALA A 99 3.90 -7.21 -7.48
C ALA A 99 3.38 -7.03 -6.05
N ILE A 100 3.77 -5.92 -5.41
CA ILE A 100 3.01 -5.37 -4.29
C ILE A 100 1.79 -4.68 -4.91
N ASP A 101 0.60 -5.26 -4.72
CA ASP A 101 -0.64 -4.77 -5.32
C ASP A 101 -1.23 -3.62 -4.49
N ILE A 102 -1.48 -3.84 -3.21
CA ILE A 102 -1.90 -2.79 -2.27
C ILE A 102 -1.09 -2.92 -0.98
N ILE A 103 -0.60 -1.81 -0.47
CA ILE A 103 0.07 -1.73 0.83
C ILE A 103 -0.41 -0.49 1.58
N GLY A 104 -0.75 -0.65 2.85
CA GLY A 104 -1.23 0.45 3.69
C GLY A 104 -0.78 0.32 5.13
N VAL A 105 -0.56 1.47 5.77
CA VAL A 105 -0.18 1.56 7.19
C VAL A 105 -1.10 2.56 7.87
N ASP A 106 -1.68 2.16 9.00
CA ASP A 106 -2.49 3.03 9.84
C ASP A 106 -1.72 4.33 10.15
N PRO A 107 -2.31 5.52 9.93
CA PRO A 107 -1.66 6.81 10.17
C PRO A 107 -1.01 6.94 11.55
N ASP A 108 -1.61 6.34 12.59
CA ASP A 108 -1.07 6.38 13.96
C ASP A 108 0.20 5.52 14.14
N TYR A 109 0.49 4.65 13.17
CA TYR A 109 1.64 3.75 13.16
C TYR A 109 2.63 4.04 12.03
N GLN A 110 2.39 5.07 11.21
CA GLN A 110 3.34 5.53 10.21
C GLN A 110 4.62 6.08 10.85
N ARG A 111 5.72 6.10 10.08
CA ARG A 111 7.06 6.53 10.53
C ARG A 111 7.62 5.74 11.72
N ARG A 112 7.07 4.55 11.98
CA ARG A 112 7.56 3.58 12.99
C ARG A 112 8.13 2.31 12.35
N GLY A 113 8.44 2.35 11.06
CA GLY A 113 9.04 1.22 10.34
C GLY A 113 8.05 0.17 9.82
N VAL A 114 6.73 0.31 10.05
CA VAL A 114 5.74 -0.69 9.60
C VAL A 114 5.75 -0.86 8.09
N GLY A 115 5.74 0.24 7.33
CA GLY A 115 5.77 0.20 5.87
C GLY A 115 7.03 -0.44 5.32
N SER A 116 8.20 -0.11 5.88
CA SER A 116 9.48 -0.72 5.49
C SER A 116 9.48 -2.23 5.77
N ARG A 117 8.98 -2.67 6.94
CA ARG A 117 8.90 -4.09 7.28
C ARG A 117 7.94 -4.86 6.37
N LEU A 118 6.78 -4.29 6.03
CA LEU A 118 5.86 -4.89 5.07
C LEU A 118 6.48 -4.99 3.67
N THR A 119 7.20 -3.97 3.24
CA THR A 119 7.89 -3.96 1.94
C THR A 119 8.98 -5.02 1.87
N GLU A 120 9.87 -5.08 2.88
CA GLU A 120 10.91 -6.11 2.95
C GLU A 120 10.33 -7.52 3.05
N PHE A 121 9.29 -7.71 3.88
CA PHE A 121 8.56 -8.97 3.95
C PHE A 121 8.03 -9.39 2.58
N SER A 122 7.45 -8.45 1.82
CA SER A 122 6.89 -8.72 0.49
C SER A 122 7.96 -9.13 -0.51
N VAL A 123 9.11 -8.46 -0.51
CA VAL A 123 10.26 -8.80 -1.35
C VAL A 123 10.77 -10.21 -1.02
N ASP A 124 10.92 -10.53 0.27
CA ASP A 124 11.37 -11.85 0.71
C ASP A 124 10.33 -12.93 0.41
N HIS A 125 9.04 -12.63 0.53
CA HIS A 125 7.97 -13.55 0.16
C HIS A 125 8.02 -13.86 -1.33
N MET A 126 8.07 -12.86 -2.19
CA MET A 126 8.19 -13.02 -3.64
C MET A 126 9.43 -13.83 -4.03
N ARG A 127 10.60 -13.56 -3.40
CA ARG A 127 11.84 -14.32 -3.61
C ARG A 127 11.67 -15.80 -3.26
N ARG A 128 11.08 -16.11 -2.10
CA ARG A 128 10.80 -17.49 -1.69
C ARG A 128 9.82 -18.22 -2.62
N ARG A 129 8.94 -17.46 -3.28
CA ARG A 129 7.98 -17.98 -4.26
C ARG A 129 8.57 -18.06 -5.68
N GLY A 130 9.88 -17.81 -5.85
CA GLY A 130 10.60 -17.97 -7.12
C GLY A 130 10.41 -16.83 -8.12
N MET A 131 10.06 -15.64 -7.63
CA MET A 131 10.04 -14.44 -8.49
C MET A 131 11.46 -13.88 -8.65
N ASP A 132 11.78 -13.43 -9.85
CA ASP A 132 13.08 -12.83 -10.21
C ASP A 132 13.06 -11.30 -10.07
N ILE A 133 11.88 -10.69 -10.20
CA ILE A 133 11.66 -9.24 -10.15
C ILE A 133 10.50 -8.95 -9.22
N ALA A 134 10.68 -7.93 -8.37
CA ALA A 134 9.62 -7.33 -7.58
C ALA A 134 9.25 -5.97 -8.20
N VAL A 135 7.96 -5.68 -8.32
CA VAL A 135 7.46 -4.38 -8.78
C VAL A 135 6.48 -3.81 -7.78
N VAL A 136 6.47 -2.50 -7.67
CA VAL A 136 5.43 -1.74 -6.96
C VAL A 136 5.16 -0.46 -7.74
N GLU A 137 3.89 -0.11 -7.89
CA GLU A 137 3.48 1.13 -8.55
C GLU A 137 2.94 2.12 -7.53
N THR A 138 3.29 3.38 -7.68
CA THR A 138 2.82 4.47 -6.82
C THR A 138 2.77 5.78 -7.59
N GLY A 139 1.99 6.74 -7.11
CA GLY A 139 1.88 8.04 -7.74
C GLY A 139 3.15 8.90 -7.61
N GLY A 140 3.34 9.80 -8.58
CA GLY A 140 4.40 10.81 -8.55
C GLY A 140 4.04 12.08 -7.77
N ASP A 141 2.79 12.22 -7.31
CA ASP A 141 2.29 13.36 -6.56
C ASP A 141 2.86 13.43 -5.13
N PRO A 142 2.76 14.60 -4.45
CA PRO A 142 3.30 14.78 -3.10
C PRO A 142 2.73 13.79 -2.06
N GLY A 143 1.46 13.40 -2.18
CA GLY A 143 0.82 12.47 -1.25
C GLY A 143 1.44 11.09 -1.22
N HIS A 144 2.06 10.66 -2.33
CA HIS A 144 2.76 9.38 -2.42
C HIS A 144 4.28 9.49 -2.08
N ALA A 145 4.79 10.66 -1.75
CA ALA A 145 6.22 10.82 -1.42
C ALA A 145 6.70 9.90 -0.28
N PRO A 146 5.93 9.67 0.81
CA PRO A 146 6.35 8.73 1.85
C PRO A 146 6.49 7.28 1.34
N ALA A 147 5.62 6.83 0.44
CA ALA A 147 5.69 5.50 -0.15
C ALA A 147 6.93 5.37 -1.04
N ARG A 148 7.20 6.36 -1.90
CA ARG A 148 8.42 6.38 -2.73
C ARG A 148 9.69 6.29 -1.89
N ALA A 149 9.76 7.02 -0.78
CA ALA A 149 10.92 6.97 0.12
C ALA A 149 11.14 5.56 0.72
N VAL A 150 10.07 4.83 1.03
CA VAL A 150 10.16 3.44 1.51
C VAL A 150 10.71 2.53 0.41
N TYR A 151 10.23 2.67 -0.83
CA TYR A 151 10.68 1.83 -1.94
C TYR A 151 12.13 2.12 -2.35
N ASP A 152 12.52 3.40 -2.38
CA ASP A 152 13.91 3.80 -2.61
C ASP A 152 14.84 3.18 -1.56
N ALA A 153 14.45 3.25 -0.28
CA ALA A 153 15.22 2.66 0.83
C ALA A 153 15.29 1.12 0.76
N ALA A 154 14.25 0.47 0.22
CA ALA A 154 14.19 -0.98 0.00
C ALA A 154 14.93 -1.43 -1.28
N GLY A 155 15.58 -0.53 -2.00
CA GLY A 155 16.43 -0.83 -3.16
C GLY A 155 15.65 -1.01 -4.48
N PHE A 156 14.39 -0.54 -4.57
CA PHE A 156 13.69 -0.49 -5.85
C PHE A 156 14.28 0.59 -6.76
N THR A 157 14.36 0.28 -8.04
CA THR A 157 14.80 1.24 -9.06
C THR A 157 13.60 1.95 -9.66
N LEU A 158 13.56 3.28 -9.58
CA LEU A 158 12.47 4.08 -10.12
C LEU A 158 12.49 4.10 -11.65
N LEU A 159 11.39 3.66 -12.27
CA LEU A 159 11.07 3.95 -13.67
C LEU A 159 10.11 5.16 -13.70
N PRO A 160 10.54 6.36 -14.14
CA PRO A 160 9.66 7.51 -14.21
C PRO A 160 8.54 7.30 -15.24
N VAL A 161 7.30 7.41 -14.82
CA VAL A 161 6.11 7.34 -15.68
C VAL A 161 5.33 8.63 -15.57
N ALA A 162 4.93 9.19 -16.71
CA ALA A 162 4.09 10.38 -16.77
C ALA A 162 2.69 10.01 -17.27
N ARG A 163 1.67 10.47 -16.54
CA ARG A 163 0.27 10.31 -16.93
C ARG A 163 -0.41 11.67 -17.01
N TYR A 164 -1.05 11.95 -18.14
CA TYR A 164 -1.71 13.22 -18.41
C TYR A 164 -3.22 13.04 -18.52
N PHE A 165 -3.97 13.99 -18.00
CA PHE A 165 -5.42 14.04 -18.10
C PHE A 165 -5.86 15.34 -18.74
N ARG A 166 -6.94 15.32 -19.54
CA ARG A 166 -7.56 16.49 -20.13
C ARG A 166 -9.08 16.33 -20.11
N LEU A 167 -9.78 17.34 -19.62
CA LEU A 167 -11.24 17.43 -19.81
C LEU A 167 -11.54 17.65 -21.28
N LEU A 168 -12.47 16.87 -21.82
CA LEU A 168 -12.91 17.01 -23.20
C LEU A 168 -14.15 17.92 -23.30
N ARG A 169 -14.94 18.00 -22.23
CA ARG A 169 -16.08 18.90 -22.04
C ARG A 169 -16.40 19.03 -20.58
#